data_e7ff65e665ab4aed287a0a93a46a6f14
#
_entry.id   e7ff65e665ab4aed287a0a93a46a6f14
#
_cell.length_a   1.000
_cell.length_b   1.000
_cell.length_c   1.000
_cell.angle_alpha   90.00
_cell.angle_beta   90.00
_cell.angle_gamma   90.00
#
_symmetry.space_group_name_H-M   'P 1'
#
loop_
_entity.id
_entity.type
_entity.pdbx_description
1 polymer ?
#
loop_
_entity_poly.entity_id
_entity_poly.type
_entity_poly.pdbx_seq_one_letter_code
_entity_poly.pdbx_strand_id
1 'polypeptide(L)'
;MSRRDRCGGRHKQAFFAACALGSFRRQQACARSCLTTALLIIHGLIAVALLGAITHQTLAAWTPTRGRRDSFFSRIRTVPSTSFTNAIVVLYVVSALLGALLYLRFRVAIRLDLERAGHWAALGLFELKEHFAAIGLALLPAYWICWREKRADKFSPIPAAALTLILAFIVWWGFLTGHIVNNIKGFGN
;
A
#
# COMPACT_ATOMS: atom_id res chain seq x y z
N MET A 1 30.91 53.94 -30.16
CA MET A 1 30.61 52.87 -29.18
C MET A 1 29.50 52.01 -29.74
N SER A 2 29.91 50.84 -30.24
CA SER A 2 29.18 50.05 -31.24
C SER A 2 27.99 49.29 -30.66
N ARG A 3 26.83 49.26 -31.37
CA ARG A 3 25.61 48.48 -31.05
C ARG A 3 25.83 46.94 -31.02
N ARG A 4 27.00 46.44 -31.47
CA ARG A 4 27.33 45.00 -31.55
C ARG A 4 27.60 44.37 -30.19
N ASP A 5 28.07 45.12 -29.17
CA ASP A 5 28.43 44.51 -27.88
C ASP A 5 27.23 44.22 -26.96
N ARG A 6 26.06 44.80 -27.24
CA ARG A 6 24.83 44.58 -26.45
C ARG A 6 24.06 43.32 -26.82
N CYS A 7 24.26 42.74 -28.01
CA CYS A 7 23.58 41.49 -28.44
C CYS A 7 24.24 40.24 -27.86
N GLY A 8 25.54 40.19 -27.68
CA GLY A 8 26.28 39.02 -27.20
C GLY A 8 26.03 38.71 -25.71
N GLY A 9 25.74 39.70 -24.87
CA GLY A 9 25.51 39.54 -23.45
C GLY A 9 24.16 38.87 -23.10
N ARG A 10 23.10 39.22 -23.85
CA ARG A 10 21.76 38.65 -23.64
C ARG A 10 21.67 37.16 -24.03
N HIS A 11 22.34 36.74 -25.06
CA HIS A 11 22.38 35.34 -25.48
C HIS A 11 23.13 34.45 -24.48
N LYS A 12 24.24 34.93 -23.91
CA LYS A 12 24.98 34.20 -22.86
C LYS A 12 24.16 34.06 -21.57
N GLN A 13 23.49 35.13 -21.13
CA GLN A 13 22.65 35.07 -19.94
C GLN A 13 21.44 34.15 -20.12
N ALA A 14 20.79 34.14 -21.26
CA ALA A 14 19.71 33.21 -21.60
C ALA A 14 20.18 31.75 -21.60
N PHE A 15 21.38 31.48 -22.11
CA PHE A 15 21.98 30.14 -22.15
C PHE A 15 22.31 29.65 -20.74
N PHE A 16 22.92 30.49 -19.88
CA PHE A 16 23.21 30.14 -18.50
C PHE A 16 21.94 29.93 -17.67
N ALA A 17 20.90 30.74 -17.88
CA ALA A 17 19.61 30.57 -17.21
C ALA A 17 18.92 29.27 -17.65
N ALA A 18 18.97 28.91 -18.95
CA ALA A 18 18.42 27.66 -19.46
C ALA A 18 19.17 26.43 -18.91
N CYS A 19 20.49 26.49 -18.78
CA CYS A 19 21.32 25.44 -18.20
C CYS A 19 21.04 25.26 -16.70
N ALA A 20 20.90 26.37 -15.95
CA ALA A 20 20.57 26.35 -14.53
C ALA A 20 19.15 25.79 -14.28
N LEU A 21 18.17 26.17 -15.09
CA LEU A 21 16.81 25.64 -15.02
C LEU A 21 16.76 24.14 -15.39
N GLY A 22 17.57 23.70 -16.34
CA GLY A 22 17.69 22.28 -16.72
C GLY A 22 18.30 21.44 -15.61
N SER A 23 19.34 21.91 -14.92
CA SER A 23 19.94 21.20 -13.77
C SER A 23 19.01 21.15 -12.58
N PHE A 24 18.30 22.23 -12.26
CA PHE A 24 17.31 22.27 -11.19
C PHE A 24 16.14 21.32 -11.43
N ARG A 25 15.61 21.26 -12.66
CA ARG A 25 14.55 20.30 -13.03
C ARG A 25 15.02 18.86 -12.92
N ARG A 26 16.27 18.54 -13.29
CA ARG A 26 16.84 17.19 -13.15
C ARG A 26 16.99 16.79 -11.69
N GLN A 27 17.47 17.71 -10.84
CA GLN A 27 17.56 17.46 -9.39
C GLN A 27 16.19 17.19 -8.75
N GLN A 28 15.18 17.99 -9.12
CA GLN A 28 13.81 17.76 -8.63
C GLN A 28 13.23 16.42 -9.11
N ALA A 29 13.48 16.05 -10.35
CA ALA A 29 13.03 14.75 -10.89
C ALA A 29 13.69 13.58 -10.17
N CYS A 30 15.00 13.65 -9.91
CA CYS A 30 15.74 12.64 -9.16
C CYS A 30 15.26 12.52 -7.72
N ALA A 31 15.07 13.65 -7.02
CA ALA A 31 14.56 13.66 -5.65
C ALA A 31 13.14 13.08 -5.55
N ARG A 32 12.27 13.40 -6.51
CA ARG A 32 10.89 12.85 -6.57
C ARG A 32 10.89 11.35 -6.84
N SER A 33 11.77 10.86 -7.69
CA SER A 33 11.92 9.42 -7.96
C SER A 33 12.39 8.69 -6.71
N CYS A 34 13.41 9.19 -6.03
CA CYS A 34 13.93 8.61 -4.79
C CYS A 34 12.85 8.55 -3.68
N LEU A 35 12.10 9.63 -3.49
CA LEU A 35 11.00 9.67 -2.50
C LEU A 35 9.90 8.64 -2.83
N THR A 36 9.54 8.51 -4.11
CA THR A 36 8.52 7.53 -4.52
C THR A 36 8.96 6.10 -4.27
N THR A 37 10.22 5.80 -4.61
CA THR A 37 10.80 4.47 -4.36
C THR A 37 10.84 4.17 -2.85
N ALA A 38 11.23 5.13 -2.02
CA ALA A 38 11.23 4.97 -0.57
C ALA A 38 9.81 4.71 -0.03
N LEU A 39 8.81 5.48 -0.48
CA LEU A 39 7.41 5.28 -0.10
C LEU A 39 6.88 3.91 -0.55
N LEU A 40 7.25 3.44 -1.73
CA LEU A 40 6.87 2.13 -2.21
C LEU A 40 7.46 1.00 -1.37
N ILE A 41 8.73 1.11 -0.99
CA ILE A 41 9.39 0.13 -0.11
C ILE A 41 8.73 0.11 1.27
N ILE A 42 8.50 1.28 1.88
CA ILE A 42 7.85 1.38 3.19
C ILE A 42 6.44 0.80 3.13
N HIS A 43 5.65 1.16 2.10
CA HIS A 43 4.31 0.61 1.89
C HIS A 43 4.36 -0.92 1.75
N GLY A 44 5.29 -1.46 0.97
CA GLY A 44 5.48 -2.90 0.80
C GLY A 44 5.81 -3.62 2.11
N LEU A 45 6.71 -3.07 2.93
CA LEU A 45 7.06 -3.65 4.24
C LEU A 45 5.86 -3.65 5.19
N ILE A 46 5.09 -2.56 5.24
CA ILE A 46 3.87 -2.46 6.06
C ILE A 46 2.81 -3.45 5.55
N ALA A 47 2.66 -3.58 4.23
CA ALA A 47 1.73 -4.54 3.64
C ALA A 47 2.09 -6.00 4.00
N VAL A 48 3.37 -6.36 4.00
CA VAL A 48 3.84 -7.69 4.43
C VAL A 48 3.58 -7.90 5.93
N ALA A 49 3.85 -6.91 6.77
CA ALA A 49 3.55 -7.01 8.21
C ALA A 49 2.04 -7.18 8.46
N LEU A 50 1.19 -6.41 7.76
CA LEU A 50 -0.26 -6.54 7.81
C LEU A 50 -0.72 -7.91 7.35
N LEU A 51 -0.19 -8.40 6.23
CA LEU A 51 -0.49 -9.72 5.67
C LEU A 51 -0.18 -10.83 6.68
N GLY A 52 0.99 -10.78 7.32
CA GLY A 52 1.38 -11.72 8.35
C GLY A 52 0.45 -11.69 9.56
N ALA A 53 0.15 -10.49 10.07
CA ALA A 53 -0.70 -10.31 11.23
C ALA A 53 -2.14 -10.79 11.00
N ILE A 54 -2.76 -10.43 9.87
CA ILE A 54 -4.14 -10.85 9.54
C ILE A 54 -4.24 -12.34 9.26
N THR A 55 -3.25 -12.92 8.57
CA THR A 55 -3.19 -14.36 8.30
C THR A 55 -3.07 -15.15 9.60
N HIS A 56 -2.17 -14.72 10.49
CA HIS A 56 -2.02 -15.34 11.81
C HIS A 56 -3.33 -15.29 12.60
N GLN A 57 -3.99 -14.15 12.65
CA GLN A 57 -5.25 -13.99 13.38
C GLN A 57 -6.38 -14.82 12.76
N THR A 58 -6.44 -14.91 11.41
CA THR A 58 -7.42 -15.75 10.72
C THR A 58 -7.23 -17.23 11.09
N LEU A 59 -6.01 -17.73 11.02
CA LEU A 59 -5.69 -19.10 11.41
C LEU A 59 -6.06 -19.37 12.87
N ALA A 60 -5.72 -18.43 13.78
CA ALA A 60 -6.06 -18.56 15.20
C ALA A 60 -7.58 -18.52 15.47
N ALA A 61 -8.36 -17.79 14.65
CA ALA A 61 -9.81 -17.70 14.79
C ALA A 61 -10.54 -18.96 14.32
N TRP A 62 -10.03 -19.62 13.28
CA TRP A 62 -10.72 -20.74 12.61
C TRP A 62 -10.18 -22.12 13.01
N THR A 63 -9.02 -22.25 13.64
CA THR A 63 -8.51 -23.54 14.09
C THR A 63 -9.23 -23.99 15.37
N PRO A 64 -9.82 -25.21 15.39
CA PRO A 64 -10.51 -25.72 16.57
C PRO A 64 -9.55 -25.92 17.76
N THR A 65 -10.07 -25.74 18.98
CA THR A 65 -9.30 -25.88 20.23
C THR A 65 -8.99 -27.34 20.60
N ARG A 66 -9.51 -28.31 19.81
CA ARG A 66 -9.33 -29.76 20.02
C ARG A 66 -8.06 -30.25 19.33
N GLY A 67 -6.92 -30.04 19.89
CA GLY A 67 -5.67 -30.55 19.32
C GLY A 67 -4.58 -30.72 20.37
N ARG A 68 -3.83 -31.81 20.20
CA ARG A 68 -2.64 -32.21 20.93
C ARG A 68 -1.75 -30.98 21.24
N ARG A 69 -1.39 -30.78 22.50
CA ARG A 69 -0.60 -29.64 23.00
C ARG A 69 0.77 -29.42 22.32
N ASP A 70 1.24 -30.38 21.55
CA ASP A 70 2.58 -30.40 20.94
C ASP A 70 2.61 -30.09 19.45
N SER A 71 1.49 -29.65 18.84
CA SER A 71 1.42 -29.29 17.44
C SER A 71 2.01 -27.89 17.17
N PHE A 72 2.68 -27.71 16.02
CA PHE A 72 3.15 -26.40 15.52
C PHE A 72 2.06 -25.33 15.60
N PHE A 73 0.82 -25.68 15.29
CA PHE A 73 -0.36 -24.81 15.39
C PHE A 73 -0.69 -24.40 16.85
N SER A 74 -0.35 -25.22 17.85
CA SER A 74 -0.56 -24.84 19.25
C SER A 74 0.41 -23.75 19.69
N ARG A 75 1.62 -23.71 19.16
CA ARG A 75 2.63 -22.66 19.43
C ARG A 75 2.24 -21.33 18.79
N ILE A 76 1.65 -21.32 17.58
CA ILE A 76 1.14 -20.10 16.94
C ILE A 76 0.04 -19.46 17.78
N ARG A 77 -0.73 -20.25 18.54
CA ARG A 77 -1.84 -19.79 19.40
C ARG A 77 -1.43 -19.28 20.76
N THR A 78 -0.18 -19.40 21.16
CA THR A 78 0.28 -18.87 22.47
C THR A 78 0.18 -17.35 22.56
N VAL A 79 0.18 -16.64 21.42
CA VAL A 79 -0.09 -15.21 21.37
C VAL A 79 -1.60 -14.98 21.26
N PRO A 80 -2.23 -14.25 22.21
CA PRO A 80 -3.66 -14.02 22.16
C PRO A 80 -4.05 -13.25 20.91
N SER A 81 -4.96 -13.82 20.13
CA SER A 81 -5.43 -13.25 18.84
C SER A 81 -5.96 -11.81 18.99
N THR A 82 -6.43 -11.44 20.18
CA THR A 82 -6.86 -10.08 20.51
C THR A 82 -5.73 -9.06 20.54
N SER A 83 -4.47 -9.49 20.78
CA SER A 83 -3.31 -8.59 20.77
C SER A 83 -3.00 -8.06 19.36
N PHE A 84 -3.35 -8.81 18.33
CA PHE A 84 -3.14 -8.41 16.94
C PHE A 84 -4.18 -7.44 16.42
N THR A 85 -5.36 -7.33 17.06
CA THR A 85 -6.47 -6.49 16.55
C THR A 85 -6.06 -5.03 16.37
N ASN A 86 -5.46 -4.42 17.39
CA ASN A 86 -5.01 -3.02 17.28
C ASN A 86 -3.89 -2.85 16.26
N ALA A 87 -2.94 -3.79 16.21
CA ALA A 87 -1.86 -3.77 15.24
C ALA A 87 -2.40 -3.86 13.80
N ILE A 88 -3.37 -4.74 13.54
CA ILE A 88 -4.01 -4.89 12.23
C ILE A 88 -4.72 -3.59 11.84
N VAL A 89 -5.50 -2.98 12.74
CA VAL A 89 -6.20 -1.71 12.46
C VAL A 89 -5.19 -0.62 12.12
N VAL A 90 -4.14 -0.44 12.91
CA VAL A 90 -3.12 0.59 12.66
C VAL A 90 -2.37 0.32 11.35
N LEU A 91 -1.90 -0.92 11.13
CA LEU A 91 -1.18 -1.28 9.90
C LEU A 91 -2.06 -1.12 8.66
N TYR A 92 -3.36 -1.45 8.75
CA TYR A 92 -4.29 -1.27 7.65
C TYR A 92 -4.47 0.21 7.30
N VAL A 93 -4.74 1.05 8.30
CA VAL A 93 -4.91 2.51 8.11
C VAL A 93 -3.63 3.12 7.52
N VAL A 94 -2.47 2.80 8.07
CA VAL A 94 -1.18 3.33 7.57
C VAL A 94 -0.91 2.83 6.15
N SER A 95 -1.17 1.54 5.86
CA SER A 95 -1.03 0.99 4.51
C SER A 95 -1.97 1.69 3.51
N ALA A 96 -3.23 1.93 3.89
CA ALA A 96 -4.20 2.62 3.06
C ALA A 96 -3.78 4.08 2.78
N LEU A 97 -3.28 4.82 3.77
CA LEU A 97 -2.78 6.19 3.60
C LEU A 97 -1.57 6.23 2.66
N LEU A 98 -0.60 5.35 2.83
CA LEU A 98 0.56 5.26 1.93
C LEU A 98 0.14 4.85 0.52
N GLY A 99 -0.81 3.92 0.39
CA GLY A 99 -1.41 3.53 -0.88
C GLY A 99 -2.07 4.70 -1.59
N ALA A 100 -2.84 5.53 -0.87
CA ALA A 100 -3.47 6.73 -1.40
C ALA A 100 -2.46 7.75 -1.92
N LEU A 101 -1.33 7.95 -1.23
CA LEU A 101 -0.24 8.81 -1.70
C LEU A 101 0.41 8.28 -2.99
N LEU A 102 0.63 6.96 -3.06
CA LEU A 102 1.17 6.30 -4.26
C LEU A 102 0.16 6.32 -5.42
N TYR A 103 -1.14 6.24 -5.12
CA TYR A 103 -2.22 6.29 -6.11
C TYR A 103 -2.24 7.59 -6.91
N LEU A 104 -1.95 8.73 -6.29
CA LEU A 104 -1.85 10.01 -6.99
C LEU A 104 -0.82 9.93 -8.13
N ARG A 105 0.31 9.28 -7.88
CA ARG A 105 1.36 9.10 -8.87
C ARG A 105 0.99 8.08 -9.95
N PHE A 106 0.36 6.98 -9.54
CA PHE A 106 -0.18 5.99 -10.47
C PHE A 106 -1.13 6.64 -11.47
N ARG A 107 -2.09 7.44 -10.99
CA ARG A 107 -3.12 8.08 -11.82
C ARG A 107 -2.56 9.02 -12.87
N VAL A 108 -1.51 9.76 -12.54
CA VAL A 108 -0.96 10.80 -13.43
C VAL A 108 0.07 10.25 -14.41
N ALA A 109 0.92 9.31 -13.99
CA ALA A 109 2.04 8.84 -14.79
C ALA A 109 1.84 7.44 -15.36
N ILE A 110 1.49 6.46 -14.52
CA ILE A 110 1.50 5.04 -14.91
C ILE A 110 0.23 4.65 -15.66
N ARG A 111 -0.92 5.16 -15.24
CA ARG A 111 -2.21 4.86 -15.84
C ARG A 111 -2.21 5.15 -17.35
N LEU A 112 -1.76 6.34 -17.77
CA LEU A 112 -1.72 6.75 -19.16
C LEU A 112 -0.83 5.84 -20.01
N ASP A 113 0.27 5.39 -19.45
CA ASP A 113 1.19 4.51 -20.15
C ASP A 113 0.61 3.09 -20.31
N LEU A 114 -0.08 2.57 -19.28
CA LEU A 114 -0.78 1.29 -19.36
C LEU A 114 -1.95 1.33 -20.35
N GLU A 115 -2.70 2.45 -20.41
CA GLU A 115 -3.76 2.68 -21.39
C GLU A 115 -3.21 2.68 -22.81
N ARG A 116 -2.11 3.41 -23.06
CA ARG A 116 -1.44 3.44 -24.37
C ARG A 116 -0.88 2.08 -24.80
N ALA A 117 -0.43 1.29 -23.83
CA ALA A 117 0.07 -0.07 -24.08
C ALA A 117 -1.05 -1.12 -24.18
N GLY A 118 -2.33 -0.75 -23.98
CA GLY A 118 -3.47 -1.67 -24.07
C GLY A 118 -3.62 -2.63 -22.91
N HIS A 119 -2.96 -2.37 -21.74
CA HIS A 119 -3.04 -3.23 -20.56
C HIS A 119 -4.30 -2.98 -19.71
N TRP A 120 -5.47 -3.08 -20.32
CA TRP A 120 -6.76 -2.82 -19.68
C TRP A 120 -7.05 -3.71 -18.48
N ALA A 121 -6.64 -4.99 -18.54
CA ALA A 121 -6.82 -5.92 -17.43
C ALA A 121 -6.03 -5.48 -16.18
N ALA A 122 -4.80 -4.98 -16.36
CA ALA A 122 -3.99 -4.49 -15.25
C ALA A 122 -4.61 -3.23 -14.59
N LEU A 123 -5.18 -2.35 -15.41
CA LEU A 123 -5.92 -1.19 -14.91
C LEU A 123 -7.15 -1.58 -14.12
N GLY A 124 -7.98 -2.49 -14.66
CA GLY A 124 -9.18 -2.99 -13.98
C GLY A 124 -8.86 -3.69 -12.66
N LEU A 125 -7.81 -4.51 -12.63
CA LEU A 125 -7.34 -5.15 -11.39
C LEU A 125 -6.88 -4.12 -10.35
N PHE A 126 -6.19 -3.08 -10.79
CA PHE A 126 -5.73 -2.02 -9.90
C PHE A 126 -6.92 -1.22 -9.31
N GLU A 127 -7.89 -0.85 -10.14
CA GLU A 127 -9.09 -0.14 -9.68
C GLU A 127 -9.91 -1.01 -8.72
N LEU A 128 -10.08 -2.29 -9.02
CA LEU A 128 -10.78 -3.23 -8.14
C LEU A 128 -10.06 -3.37 -6.78
N LYS A 129 -8.72 -3.38 -6.78
CA LYS A 129 -7.93 -3.39 -5.54
C LYS A 129 -8.23 -2.18 -4.66
N GLU A 130 -8.34 -0.99 -5.25
CA GLU A 130 -8.65 0.24 -4.50
C GLU A 130 -10.05 0.20 -3.89
N HIS A 131 -11.05 -0.33 -4.63
CA HIS A 131 -12.39 -0.51 -4.09
C HIS A 131 -12.41 -1.48 -2.91
N PHE A 132 -11.73 -2.63 -3.01
CA PHE A 132 -11.61 -3.55 -1.88
C PHE A 132 -10.89 -2.94 -0.68
N ALA A 133 -9.84 -2.15 -0.91
CA ALA A 133 -9.14 -1.45 0.17
C ALA A 133 -10.07 -0.46 0.90
N ALA A 134 -10.91 0.27 0.17
CA ALA A 134 -11.91 1.17 0.75
C ALA A 134 -13.00 0.42 1.55
N ILE A 135 -13.49 -0.72 1.02
CA ILE A 135 -14.43 -1.59 1.75
C ILE A 135 -13.79 -2.10 3.03
N GLY A 136 -12.56 -2.60 2.96
CA GLY A 136 -11.84 -3.06 4.14
C GLY A 136 -11.66 -1.97 5.20
N LEU A 137 -11.34 -0.74 4.78
CA LEU A 137 -11.22 0.41 5.68
C LEU A 137 -12.56 0.69 6.40
N ALA A 138 -13.68 0.63 5.67
CA ALA A 138 -15.01 0.82 6.23
C ALA A 138 -15.42 -0.30 7.21
N LEU A 139 -14.88 -1.50 7.06
CA LEU A 139 -15.14 -2.64 7.96
C LEU A 139 -14.30 -2.62 9.25
N LEU A 140 -13.22 -1.83 9.33
CA LEU A 140 -12.34 -1.81 10.50
C LEU A 140 -13.03 -1.47 11.82
N PRO A 141 -13.96 -0.51 11.92
CA PRO A 141 -14.66 -0.23 13.16
C PRO A 141 -15.45 -1.44 13.67
N ALA A 142 -16.22 -2.09 12.77
CA ALA A 142 -16.99 -3.28 13.11
C ALA A 142 -16.06 -4.44 13.54
N TYR A 143 -14.98 -4.66 12.80
CA TYR A 143 -13.96 -5.65 13.14
C TYR A 143 -13.36 -5.39 14.53
N TRP A 144 -12.99 -4.14 14.84
CA TRP A 144 -12.42 -3.78 16.15
C TRP A 144 -13.39 -3.99 17.29
N ILE A 145 -14.67 -3.59 17.13
CA ILE A 145 -15.72 -3.78 18.12
C ILE A 145 -15.93 -5.27 18.37
N CYS A 146 -16.11 -6.09 17.33
CA CYS A 146 -16.35 -7.53 17.47
C CYS A 146 -15.20 -8.25 18.22
N TRP A 147 -13.95 -7.86 17.96
CA TRP A 147 -12.81 -8.44 18.68
C TRP A 147 -12.70 -7.96 20.13
N ARG A 148 -13.08 -6.72 20.41
CA ARG A 148 -13.13 -6.17 21.76
C ARG A 148 -14.20 -6.84 22.62
N GLU A 149 -15.39 -7.05 22.05
CA GLU A 149 -16.52 -7.71 22.74
C GLU A 149 -16.28 -9.20 22.93
N LYS A 150 -15.67 -9.88 21.95
CA LYS A 150 -15.22 -11.26 22.11
C LYS A 150 -14.25 -11.42 23.29
N ARG A 151 -13.36 -10.45 23.52
CA ARG A 151 -12.44 -10.45 24.67
C ARG A 151 -13.18 -10.37 26.00
N ALA A 152 -14.35 -9.76 26.01
CA ALA A 152 -15.20 -9.62 27.18
C ALA A 152 -16.22 -10.76 27.35
N ASP A 153 -16.13 -11.84 26.55
CA ASP A 153 -17.07 -12.98 26.48
C ASP A 153 -18.56 -12.57 26.29
N LYS A 154 -18.78 -11.38 25.73
CA LYS A 154 -20.12 -10.82 25.56
C LYS A 154 -20.81 -11.24 24.26
N PHE A 155 -20.07 -11.75 23.28
CA PHE A 155 -20.60 -12.04 21.94
C PHE A 155 -20.08 -13.36 21.35
N SER A 156 -20.87 -13.91 20.41
CA SER A 156 -20.48 -15.06 19.60
C SER A 156 -19.15 -14.81 18.88
N PRO A 157 -18.25 -15.80 18.81
CA PRO A 157 -16.98 -15.67 18.09
C PRO A 157 -17.13 -15.59 16.56
N ILE A 158 -18.30 -15.95 16.01
CA ILE A 158 -18.54 -16.05 14.58
C ILE A 158 -18.38 -14.72 13.83
N PRO A 159 -18.99 -13.60 14.24
CA PRO A 159 -18.82 -12.32 13.55
C PRO A 159 -17.38 -11.84 13.50
N ALA A 160 -16.63 -11.99 14.59
CA ALA A 160 -15.22 -11.63 14.65
C ALA A 160 -14.38 -12.47 13.67
N ALA A 161 -14.63 -13.78 13.64
CA ALA A 161 -13.95 -14.70 12.71
C ALA A 161 -14.30 -14.42 11.23
N ALA A 162 -15.57 -14.16 10.94
CA ALA A 162 -16.03 -13.83 9.58
C ALA A 162 -15.42 -12.51 9.08
N LEU A 163 -15.45 -11.44 9.88
CA LEU A 163 -14.83 -10.17 9.53
C LEU A 163 -13.33 -10.30 9.33
N THR A 164 -12.67 -11.11 10.17
CA THR A 164 -11.22 -11.37 10.00
C THR A 164 -10.94 -12.07 8.67
N LEU A 165 -11.76 -13.05 8.27
CA LEU A 165 -11.61 -13.76 7.00
C LEU A 165 -11.82 -12.82 5.81
N ILE A 166 -12.84 -11.95 5.85
CA ILE A 166 -13.11 -10.97 4.79
C ILE A 166 -11.93 -10.00 4.68
N LEU A 167 -11.45 -9.45 5.78
CA LEU A 167 -10.29 -8.57 5.78
C LEU A 167 -9.02 -9.27 5.29
N ALA A 168 -8.82 -10.53 5.67
CA ALA A 168 -7.69 -11.32 5.18
C ALA A 168 -7.75 -11.50 3.65
N PHE A 169 -8.93 -11.81 3.11
CA PHE A 169 -9.13 -11.87 1.66
C PHE A 169 -8.77 -10.54 0.98
N ILE A 170 -9.28 -9.43 1.50
CA ILE A 170 -9.02 -8.09 0.95
C ILE A 170 -7.51 -7.76 0.97
N VAL A 171 -6.82 -8.06 2.07
CA VAL A 171 -5.38 -7.80 2.22
C VAL A 171 -4.57 -8.68 1.27
N TRP A 172 -4.88 -9.98 1.17
CA TRP A 172 -4.23 -10.90 0.23
C TRP A 172 -4.45 -10.46 -1.22
N TRP A 173 -5.69 -10.14 -1.59
CA TRP A 173 -6.03 -9.63 -2.91
C TRP A 173 -5.24 -8.37 -3.24
N GLY A 174 -5.24 -7.40 -2.32
CA GLY A 174 -4.52 -6.14 -2.49
C GLY A 174 -3.02 -6.33 -2.67
N PHE A 175 -2.41 -7.22 -1.88
CA PHE A 175 -0.99 -7.55 -1.97
C PHE A 175 -0.63 -8.21 -3.30
N LEU A 176 -1.34 -9.25 -3.70
CA LEU A 176 -1.09 -9.98 -4.95
C LEU A 176 -1.30 -9.08 -6.17
N THR A 177 -2.39 -8.33 -6.21
CA THR A 177 -2.68 -7.41 -7.32
C THR A 177 -1.64 -6.31 -7.41
N GLY A 178 -1.24 -5.72 -6.27
CA GLY A 178 -0.19 -4.72 -6.23
C GLY A 178 1.14 -5.25 -6.76
N HIS A 179 1.50 -6.48 -6.40
CA HIS A 179 2.71 -7.14 -6.88
C HIS A 179 2.66 -7.41 -8.40
N ILE A 180 1.53 -7.93 -8.92
CA ILE A 180 1.34 -8.20 -10.34
C ILE A 180 1.46 -6.91 -11.15
N VAL A 181 0.75 -5.86 -10.77
CA VAL A 181 0.76 -4.58 -11.50
C VAL A 181 2.15 -3.94 -11.48
N ASN A 182 2.87 -4.03 -10.36
CA ASN A 182 4.23 -3.51 -10.26
C ASN A 182 5.23 -4.29 -11.14
N ASN A 183 4.98 -5.58 -11.41
CA ASN A 183 5.80 -6.38 -12.34
C ASN A 183 5.50 -6.08 -13.82
N ILE A 184 4.29 -5.66 -14.16
CA ILE A 184 3.94 -5.27 -15.54
C ILE A 184 4.60 -3.93 -15.88
N LYS A 185 4.53 -2.96 -14.98
CA LYS A 185 5.21 -1.68 -15.10
C LYS A 185 5.58 -1.14 -13.71
N GLY A 186 6.88 -1.17 -13.41
CA GLY A 186 7.40 -0.68 -12.13
C GLY A 186 7.24 0.83 -11.95
N PHE A 187 7.05 1.26 -10.72
CA PHE A 187 6.96 2.68 -10.34
C PHE A 187 8.29 3.44 -10.47
N GLY A 188 9.38 2.75 -10.80
CA GLY A 188 10.74 3.30 -10.83
C GLY A 188 11.35 3.50 -12.22
N ASN A 189 10.64 3.15 -13.31
CA ASN A 189 11.12 3.30 -14.70
C ASN A 189 10.47 4.48 -15.39
#